data_58cea83d12f2369c66c1ee1858a42d34
#
_entry.id   58cea83d12f2369c66c1ee1858a42d34
#
_cell.length_a   1.000
_cell.length_b   1.000
_cell.length_c   1.000
_cell.angle_alpha   90.00
_cell.angle_beta   90.00
_cell.angle_gamma   90.00
#
_symmetry.space_group_name_H-M   'P 1'
#
loop_
_entity.id
_entity.type
_entity.pdbx_description
1 polymer ?
#
loop_
_entity_poly.entity_id
_entity_poly.type
_entity_poly.pdbx_seq_one_letter_code
_entity_poly.pdbx_strand_id
1 'polypeptide(L)'
;LPFFKIREPLLQPSSLSSLNDFASIWCCIENMLLAAASEGLLGVTRIPMAKESEHIKTAVGHPENYVMPCYIALGYPAKNASVPAQKSICAKDKIHINIW
;
A
#
# COMPACT_ATOMS: atom_id res chain seq x y z
N LEU A 1 9.65 3.44 3.47
CA LEU A 1 9.16 3.93 2.17
C LEU A 1 9.26 2.80 1.14
N PRO A 2 8.15 2.17 0.72
CA PRO A 2 8.16 1.17 -0.34
C PRO A 2 8.27 1.80 -1.73
N PHE A 3 9.04 1.19 -2.62
CA PHE A 3 9.17 1.61 -4.02
C PHE A 3 9.03 0.41 -4.95
N PHE A 4 8.43 0.63 -6.11
CA PHE A 4 8.40 -0.37 -7.18
C PHE A 4 8.82 0.25 -8.52
N LYS A 5 9.30 -0.59 -9.42
CA LYS A 5 9.74 -0.16 -10.75
C LYS A 5 8.55 -0.07 -11.71
N ILE A 6 8.35 1.09 -12.32
CA ILE A 6 7.39 1.24 -13.41
C ILE A 6 8.07 0.85 -14.72
N ARG A 7 7.45 -0.06 -15.46
CA ARG A 7 7.90 -0.51 -16.78
C ARG A 7 7.04 0.05 -17.91
N GLU A 8 5.78 0.36 -17.61
CA GLU A 8 4.80 0.92 -18.53
C GLU A 8 3.71 1.69 -17.78
N PRO A 9 2.86 2.48 -18.46
CA PRO A 9 1.79 3.22 -17.79
C PRO A 9 0.80 2.31 -17.05
N LEU A 10 0.54 2.62 -15.78
CA LEU A 10 -0.38 1.82 -14.95
C LEU A 10 -1.84 1.91 -15.38
N LEU A 11 -2.24 3.01 -16.02
CA LEU A 11 -3.63 3.23 -16.45
C LEU A 11 -3.98 2.55 -17.76
N GLN A 12 -2.96 2.16 -18.56
CA GLN A 12 -3.13 1.45 -19.82
C GLN A 12 -2.06 0.35 -19.95
N PRO A 13 -2.15 -0.69 -19.10
CA PRO A 13 -1.19 -1.78 -19.14
C PRO A 13 -1.35 -2.61 -20.41
N SER A 14 -0.25 -3.05 -21.00
CA SER A 14 -0.25 -3.91 -22.19
C SER A 14 -0.83 -5.30 -21.90
N SER A 15 -0.74 -5.76 -20.66
CA SER A 15 -1.29 -7.02 -20.17
C SER A 15 -1.46 -6.98 -18.65
N LEU A 16 -2.22 -7.93 -18.08
CA LEU A 16 -2.35 -8.05 -16.62
C LEU A 16 -1.00 -8.37 -15.96
N SER A 17 -0.13 -9.14 -16.63
CA SER A 17 1.19 -9.48 -16.08
C SER A 17 2.11 -8.28 -15.93
N SER A 18 1.90 -7.21 -16.70
CA SER A 18 2.68 -5.98 -16.56
C SER A 18 2.38 -5.21 -15.26
N LEU A 19 1.28 -5.53 -14.59
CA LEU A 19 0.92 -5.00 -13.27
C LEU A 19 1.53 -5.77 -12.09
N ASN A 20 2.29 -6.84 -12.34
CA ASN A 20 2.83 -7.68 -11.26
C ASN A 20 3.71 -6.91 -10.27
N ASP A 21 4.55 -6.01 -10.75
CA ASP A 21 5.40 -5.21 -9.86
C ASP A 21 4.55 -4.30 -8.94
N PHE A 22 3.48 -3.73 -9.50
CA PHE A 22 2.51 -2.94 -8.73
C PHE A 22 1.72 -3.79 -7.73
N ALA A 23 1.24 -4.96 -8.14
CA ALA A 23 0.53 -5.88 -7.25
C ALA A 23 1.45 -6.39 -6.11
N SER A 24 2.69 -6.76 -6.44
CA SER A 24 3.67 -7.28 -5.49
C SER A 24 4.02 -6.26 -4.41
N ILE A 25 4.16 -4.97 -4.75
CA ILE A 25 4.46 -3.96 -3.74
C ILE A 25 3.31 -3.78 -2.74
N TRP A 26 2.04 -3.88 -3.18
CA TRP A 26 0.89 -3.81 -2.27
C TRP A 26 0.81 -5.03 -1.35
N CYS A 27 1.12 -6.23 -1.85
CA CYS A 27 1.24 -7.42 -1.00
C CYS A 27 2.37 -7.26 0.04
N CYS A 28 3.50 -6.66 -0.35
CA CYS A 28 4.60 -6.37 0.57
C CYS A 28 4.17 -5.36 1.65
N ILE A 29 3.45 -4.30 1.27
CA ILE A 29 2.92 -3.29 2.21
C ILE A 29 1.99 -3.93 3.23
N GLU A 30 1.09 -4.80 2.80
CA GLU A 30 0.18 -5.53 3.70
C GLU A 30 0.97 -6.39 4.70
N ASN A 31 1.95 -7.15 4.23
CA ASN A 31 2.81 -7.96 5.11
C ASN A 31 3.59 -7.11 6.11
N MET A 32 4.06 -5.92 5.71
CA MET A 32 4.72 -4.98 6.63
C MET A 32 3.77 -4.49 7.72
N LEU A 33 2.51 -4.18 7.37
CA LEU A 33 1.49 -3.75 8.34
C LEU A 33 1.11 -4.88 9.31
N LEU A 34 0.97 -6.11 8.80
CA LEU A 34 0.71 -7.29 9.65
C LEU A 34 1.88 -7.56 10.61
N ALA A 35 3.12 -7.48 10.12
CA ALA A 35 4.29 -7.63 10.97
C ALA A 35 4.37 -6.52 12.03
N ALA A 36 4.10 -5.26 11.66
CA ALA A 36 4.04 -4.15 12.61
C ALA A 36 2.97 -4.38 13.68
N ALA A 37 1.79 -4.85 13.29
CA ALA A 37 0.70 -5.16 14.22
C ALA A 37 1.10 -6.28 15.22
N SER A 38 1.85 -7.30 14.76
CA SER A 38 2.35 -8.37 15.66
C SER A 38 3.33 -7.86 16.71
N GLU A 39 4.02 -6.76 16.43
CA GLU A 39 4.91 -6.06 17.37
C GLU A 39 4.20 -4.96 18.20
N GLY A 40 2.88 -4.88 18.12
CA GLY A 40 2.08 -3.89 18.85
C GLY A 40 2.15 -2.48 18.27
N LEU A 41 2.62 -2.33 17.05
CA LEU A 41 2.64 -1.05 16.34
C LEU A 41 1.33 -0.85 15.57
N LEU A 42 0.87 0.39 15.52
CA LEU A 42 -0.19 0.80 14.61
C LEU A 42 0.42 1.51 13.41
N GLY A 43 -0.20 1.31 12.25
CA GLY A 43 0.26 1.88 10.99
C GLY A 43 -0.83 2.67 10.27
N VAL A 44 -0.42 3.70 9.54
CA VAL A 44 -1.27 4.39 8.59
C VAL A 44 -0.53 4.51 7.25
N THR A 45 -1.25 4.21 6.18
CA THR A 45 -0.77 4.44 4.82
C THR A 45 -1.32 5.76 4.29
N ARG A 46 -0.49 6.51 3.59
CA ARG A 46 -0.90 7.69 2.85
C ARG A 46 -0.33 7.65 1.43
N ILE A 47 -1.20 7.83 0.45
CA ILE A 47 -0.82 7.97 -0.96
C ILE A 47 -0.40 9.43 -1.17
N PRO A 48 0.83 9.70 -1.64
CA PRO A 48 1.30 11.06 -1.85
C PRO A 48 0.56 11.71 -3.03
N MET A 49 0.23 12.98 -2.91
CA MET A 49 -0.24 13.78 -4.03
C MET A 49 0.94 14.19 -4.94
N ALA A 50 0.66 14.63 -6.16
CA ALA A 50 1.69 14.91 -7.17
C ALA A 50 2.86 15.77 -6.65
N LYS A 51 2.58 16.88 -5.98
CA LYS A 51 3.62 17.75 -5.40
C LYS A 51 4.42 17.06 -4.27
N GLU A 52 3.77 16.25 -3.45
CA GLU A 52 4.44 15.47 -2.40
C GLU A 52 5.37 14.42 -3.02
N SER A 53 4.95 13.78 -4.12
CA SER A 53 5.77 12.82 -4.85
C SER A 53 7.06 13.43 -5.37
N GLU A 54 7.01 14.65 -5.92
CA GLU A 54 8.20 15.38 -6.37
C GLU A 54 9.14 15.75 -5.21
N HIS A 55 8.59 16.20 -4.07
CA HIS A 55 9.41 16.48 -2.89
C HIS A 55 10.09 15.21 -2.35
N ILE A 56 9.37 14.08 -2.33
CA ILE A 56 9.93 12.79 -1.90
C ILE A 56 11.03 12.36 -2.87
N LYS A 57 10.81 12.47 -4.18
CA LYS A 57 11.81 12.17 -5.20
C LYS A 57 13.11 12.95 -4.96
N THR A 58 12.98 14.23 -4.72
CA THR A 58 14.13 15.11 -4.45
C THR A 58 14.83 14.73 -3.13
N ALA A 59 14.09 14.46 -2.08
CA ALA A 59 14.62 14.16 -0.75
C ALA A 59 15.32 12.79 -0.67
N VAL A 60 14.77 11.78 -1.38
CA VAL A 60 15.25 10.38 -1.30
C VAL A 60 16.22 10.06 -2.44
N GLY A 61 16.14 10.77 -3.57
CA GLY A 61 17.02 10.56 -4.72
C GLY A 61 16.78 9.21 -5.43
N HIS A 62 15.54 8.69 -5.42
CA HIS A 62 15.24 7.43 -6.09
C HIS A 62 15.32 7.55 -7.62
N PRO A 63 15.63 6.45 -8.35
CA PRO A 63 15.69 6.46 -9.81
C PRO A 63 14.35 6.85 -10.45
N GLU A 64 14.39 7.46 -11.65
CA GLU A 64 13.19 7.98 -12.32
C GLU A 64 12.12 6.93 -12.63
N ASN A 65 12.56 5.70 -12.90
CA ASN A 65 11.65 4.58 -13.20
C ASN A 65 11.12 3.85 -11.94
N TYR A 66 11.31 4.44 -10.75
CA TYR A 66 10.74 3.95 -9.50
C TYR A 66 9.68 4.91 -8.99
N VAL A 67 8.61 4.34 -8.43
CA VAL A 67 7.52 5.09 -7.82
C VAL A 67 7.22 4.54 -6.44
N MET A 68 6.91 5.43 -5.53
CA MET A 68 6.43 5.11 -4.19
C MET A 68 4.90 5.12 -4.21
N PRO A 69 4.22 3.96 -4.03
CA PRO A 69 2.76 3.91 -4.05
C PRO A 69 2.13 4.57 -2.83
N CYS A 70 2.79 4.48 -1.69
CA CYS A 70 2.40 5.13 -0.45
C CYS A 70 3.60 5.28 0.48
N TYR A 71 3.47 6.09 1.51
CA TYR A 71 4.35 6.01 2.68
C TYR A 71 3.55 5.48 3.87
N ILE A 72 4.27 4.83 4.79
CA ILE A 72 3.71 4.22 5.97
C ILE A 72 4.32 4.92 7.18
N ALA A 73 3.47 5.45 8.04
CA ALA A 73 3.87 5.90 9.37
C ALA A 73 3.53 4.81 10.38
N LEU A 74 4.49 4.42 11.19
CA LEU A 74 4.34 3.41 12.23
C LEU A 74 4.62 4.02 13.59
N GLY A 75 3.90 3.59 14.61
CA GLY A 75 4.11 4.05 15.99
C GLY A 75 3.34 3.23 17.00
N TYR A 76 3.75 3.31 18.25
CA TYR A 76 2.97 2.73 19.33
C TYR A 76 1.71 3.55 19.59
N PRO A 77 0.56 2.90 19.87
CA PRO A 77 -0.68 3.59 20.14
C PRO A 77 -0.57 4.46 21.40
N ALA A 78 -1.14 5.66 21.34
CA ALA A 78 -1.31 6.46 22.55
C ALA A 78 -2.27 5.77 23.53
N LYS A 79 -2.15 6.06 24.83
CA LYS A 79 -2.99 5.43 25.87
C LYS A 79 -4.50 5.56 25.61
N ASN A 80 -4.91 6.62 24.93
CA ASN A 80 -6.31 6.92 24.60
C ASN A 80 -6.62 6.80 23.12
N ALA A 81 -5.80 6.05 22.37
CA ALA A 81 -6.06 5.82 20.94
C ALA A 81 -7.37 5.03 20.76
N SER A 82 -8.26 5.57 19.94
CA SER A 82 -9.48 4.86 19.54
C SER A 82 -9.23 4.14 18.21
N VAL A 83 -9.71 2.91 18.12
CA VAL A 83 -9.72 2.20 16.83
C VAL A 83 -10.86 2.79 15.97
N PRO A 84 -10.57 3.26 14.75
CA PRO A 84 -11.62 3.73 13.85
C PRO A 84 -12.67 2.65 13.60
N ALA A 85 -13.93 3.05 13.49
CA ALA A 85 -14.99 2.12 13.15
C ALA A 85 -14.72 1.47 11.79
N GLN A 86 -14.70 0.14 11.76
CA GLN A 86 -14.52 -0.62 10.54
C GLN A 86 -15.88 -0.93 9.90
N LYS A 87 -15.92 -0.88 8.56
CA LYS A 87 -17.10 -1.35 7.83
C LYS A 87 -17.23 -2.85 8.02
N SER A 88 -18.39 -3.30 8.56
CA SER A 88 -18.67 -4.74 8.67
C SER A 88 -18.77 -5.35 7.27
N ILE A 89 -17.94 -6.36 7.02
CA ILE A 89 -17.97 -7.15 5.78
C ILE A 89 -18.15 -8.60 6.18
N CYS A 90 -19.24 -9.21 5.70
CA CYS A 90 -19.45 -10.64 5.86
C CYS A 90 -18.71 -11.37 4.71
N ALA A 91 -17.68 -12.12 5.04
CA ALA A 91 -16.92 -12.86 4.04
C ALA A 91 -17.79 -13.86 3.25
N LYS A 92 -18.77 -14.47 3.91
CA LYS A 92 -19.70 -15.44 3.27
C LYS A 92 -20.48 -14.82 2.12
N ASP A 93 -20.82 -13.53 2.21
CA ASP A 93 -21.57 -12.81 1.16
C ASP A 93 -20.71 -12.49 -0.09
N LYS A 94 -19.40 -12.79 -0.02
CA LYS A 94 -18.42 -12.52 -1.06
C LYS A 94 -17.78 -13.79 -1.63
N ILE A 95 -18.17 -14.95 -1.11
CA ILE A 95 -17.63 -16.23 -1.55
C ILE A 95 -18.64 -16.89 -2.50
N HIS A 96 -18.20 -17.13 -3.73
CA HIS A 96 -18.93 -17.87 -4.74
C HIS A 96 -18.23 -19.20 -4.99
N ILE A 97 -18.95 -20.32 -4.85
CA ILE A 97 -18.38 -21.65 -5.03
C ILE A 97 -18.83 -22.19 -6.38
N ASN A 98 -17.87 -22.44 -7.29
CA ASN A 98 -18.01 -23.00 -8.63
C ASN A 98 -18.79 -22.16 -9.66
N ILE A 99 -19.63 -21.25 -9.23
CA ILE A 99 -20.40 -20.33 -10.09
C ILE A 99 -20.36 -18.93 -9.50
N TRP A 100 -20.40 -17.94 -10.36
CA TRP A 100 -20.47 -16.53 -9.98
C TRP A 100 -21.92 -16.05 -9.91
#